data_412dead70a24b63e257d2723ad175f6e
#
_entry.id   412dead70a24b63e257d2723ad175f6e
#
_cell.length_a   1.000
_cell.length_b   1.000
_cell.length_c   1.000
_cell.angle_alpha   90.00
_cell.angle_beta   90.00
_cell.angle_gamma   90.00
#
_symmetry.space_group_name_H-M   'P 1'
#
loop_
_entity.id
_entity.type
_entity.pdbx_description
1 polymer ?
#
loop_
_entity_poly.entity_id
_entity_poly.type
_entity_poly.pdbx_seq_one_letter_code
_entity_poly.pdbx_strand_id
1 'polypeptide(L)'
;IGLYRYTLAPENHAIMTDCYTDNAVPVHVTAAQGELSSGTATSTNSYFQQVWKQAFQGIRRCNIGLENIDKVNMDKKKQNVFRGEIYFLRGFFYATLLKLYGGVPLLKTTLSFSDPIPSRSSEEDVYNFIISDLDSAATLLPITQEEVGRATKGAAIAEKAIISNFMNKYKEATKYAKELITLGIYDLHPNYAELFLPTYENNVEVIFDRQYMENAKDKSLGSDIDQFFAPQMMGGWEAVSPTKDLIDTYECIDGKSIQESPLYDENNPFLNRDPRLEYSILHDGSVIADKIFSSEGRVGDGNSTRTGYSMRKYINPANDGMNYLGWTNFIYIRYAEILLVYAEALNEISGPTAEVYHAVNKVRNRVNMPSLPENLNKEAMRNIIRKEKRIEFTFEGVYYYDTRHWRTTEFVVTKPVYGKKMNGEYLWVENRKFNPNRDYLWAIPLTDIDLSKGSLKQNPGW
;
A
#
# COMPACT_ATOMS: atom_id res chain seq x y z
N ILE A 1 10.00 17.88 -11.03
CA ILE A 1 9.57 16.69 -11.81
C ILE A 1 10.46 15.46 -11.49
N GLY A 2 11.79 15.58 -11.48
CA GLY A 2 12.69 14.44 -11.24
C GLY A 2 12.58 13.78 -9.86
N LEU A 3 12.09 14.45 -8.83
CA LEU A 3 11.95 13.90 -7.48
C LEU A 3 10.83 12.85 -7.37
N TYR A 4 9.72 13.07 -8.02
CA TYR A 4 8.59 12.13 -8.03
C TYR A 4 8.92 10.77 -8.66
N ARG A 5 9.94 10.70 -9.53
CA ARG A 5 10.42 9.43 -10.13
C ARG A 5 11.16 8.52 -9.14
N TYR A 6 11.57 9.05 -7.98
CA TYR A 6 12.23 8.27 -6.93
C TYR A 6 11.27 7.77 -5.86
N THR A 7 9.98 8.15 -5.94
CA THR A 7 8.96 7.36 -5.24
C THR A 7 9.20 5.92 -5.68
N LEU A 8 9.44 5.04 -4.74
CA LEU A 8 9.69 3.61 -4.93
C LEU A 8 8.87 3.10 -6.09
N ALA A 9 9.43 2.24 -6.96
CA ALA A 9 8.64 1.59 -8.03
C ALA A 9 7.34 1.10 -7.41
N PRO A 10 6.30 1.91 -7.43
CA PRO A 10 5.30 1.83 -6.37
C PRO A 10 4.38 0.67 -6.59
N GLU A 11 4.04 0.48 -7.82
CA GLU A 11 3.13 -0.58 -8.23
C GLU A 11 3.74 -1.94 -7.93
N ASN A 12 4.97 -2.18 -8.33
CA ASN A 12 5.66 -3.44 -8.07
C ASN A 12 5.94 -3.66 -6.59
N HIS A 13 6.28 -2.59 -5.85
CA HIS A 13 6.52 -2.71 -4.43
C HIS A 13 5.21 -2.84 -3.66
N ALA A 14 4.28 -1.90 -3.83
CA ALA A 14 3.05 -1.84 -3.05
C ALA A 14 2.16 -3.07 -3.30
N ILE A 15 1.84 -3.40 -4.55
CA ILE A 15 1.01 -4.56 -4.90
C ILE A 15 1.66 -5.86 -4.42
N MET A 16 2.98 -6.01 -4.64
CA MET A 16 3.72 -7.21 -4.22
C MET A 16 3.79 -7.40 -2.71
N THR A 17 3.60 -6.36 -1.90
CA THR A 17 3.58 -6.53 -0.44
C THR A 17 2.42 -7.40 0.05
N ASP A 18 1.31 -7.47 -0.69
CA ASP A 18 0.23 -8.42 -0.39
C ASP A 18 0.70 -9.88 -0.47
N CYS A 19 1.70 -10.18 -1.31
CA CYS A 19 2.33 -11.50 -1.36
C CYS A 19 3.19 -11.85 -0.13
N TYR A 20 3.48 -10.88 0.72
CA TYR A 20 4.21 -11.07 1.99
C TYR A 20 3.25 -11.13 3.19
N THR A 21 1.95 -11.33 2.91
CA THR A 21 0.85 -11.52 3.85
C THR A 21 0.03 -12.74 3.46
N ASP A 22 -1.05 -13.02 4.17
CA ASP A 22 -2.01 -14.07 3.81
C ASP A 22 -2.98 -13.67 2.67
N ASN A 23 -2.79 -12.49 2.04
CA ASN A 23 -3.63 -12.06 0.93
C ASN A 23 -3.29 -12.75 -0.40
N ALA A 24 -2.02 -12.96 -0.69
CA ALA A 24 -1.61 -13.49 -1.99
C ALA A 24 -0.32 -14.31 -1.95
N VAL A 25 -0.05 -15.03 -3.02
CA VAL A 25 1.23 -15.67 -3.31
C VAL A 25 1.83 -15.12 -4.60
N PRO A 26 3.15 -14.98 -4.68
CA PRO A 26 3.80 -14.45 -5.87
C PRO A 26 3.95 -15.51 -6.97
N VAL A 27 3.88 -15.06 -8.21
CA VAL A 27 4.30 -15.78 -9.42
C VAL A 27 5.35 -14.92 -10.12
N HIS A 28 6.30 -15.48 -10.85
CA HIS A 28 7.31 -14.71 -11.62
C HIS A 28 8.07 -13.65 -10.81
N VAL A 29 8.53 -14.00 -9.62
CA VAL A 29 9.27 -13.07 -8.77
C VAL A 29 10.76 -13.35 -8.79
N THR A 30 11.54 -12.33 -8.45
CA THR A 30 12.97 -12.51 -8.17
C THR A 30 13.17 -13.43 -6.95
N ALA A 31 14.32 -14.10 -6.88
CA ALA A 31 14.64 -14.91 -5.71
C ALA A 31 14.49 -14.13 -4.39
N ALA A 32 14.93 -12.86 -4.37
CA ALA A 32 14.84 -12.01 -3.20
C ALA A 32 13.38 -11.74 -2.74
N GLN A 33 12.45 -11.56 -3.66
CA GLN A 33 11.03 -11.39 -3.35
C GLN A 33 10.39 -12.72 -2.89
N GLY A 34 10.81 -13.85 -3.50
CA GLY A 34 10.38 -15.19 -3.07
C GLY A 34 10.84 -15.51 -1.65
N GLU A 35 12.06 -15.14 -1.27
CA GLU A 35 12.57 -15.26 0.10
C GLU A 35 11.73 -14.44 1.11
N LEU A 36 11.28 -13.24 0.74
CA LEU A 36 10.39 -12.42 1.58
C LEU A 36 9.04 -13.08 1.78
N SER A 37 8.42 -13.57 0.69
CA SER A 37 7.14 -14.25 0.77
C SER A 37 7.18 -15.52 1.60
N SER A 38 8.24 -16.33 1.46
CA SER A 38 8.41 -17.59 2.20
C SER A 38 8.92 -17.41 3.64
N GLY A 39 9.39 -16.19 4.02
CA GLY A 39 10.00 -15.92 5.32
C GLY A 39 11.41 -16.53 5.48
N THR A 40 12.14 -16.68 4.37
CA THR A 40 13.51 -17.21 4.34
C THR A 40 14.58 -16.16 4.03
N ALA A 41 14.19 -14.89 3.94
CA ALA A 41 15.10 -13.79 3.66
C ALA A 41 16.23 -13.68 4.68
N THR A 42 17.41 -13.29 4.21
CA THR A 42 18.61 -13.02 5.01
C THR A 42 19.02 -11.57 4.92
N SER A 43 19.97 -11.14 5.74
CA SER A 43 20.50 -9.77 5.72
C SER A 43 21.18 -9.35 4.41
N THR A 44 21.45 -10.31 3.52
CA THR A 44 22.00 -10.08 2.17
C THR A 44 20.94 -9.98 1.09
N ASN A 45 19.65 -10.03 1.45
CA ASN A 45 18.55 -9.96 0.50
C ASN A 45 18.62 -8.66 -0.32
N SER A 46 18.75 -8.78 -1.64
CA SER A 46 18.97 -7.64 -2.54
C SER A 46 17.78 -6.68 -2.61
N TYR A 47 16.58 -7.15 -2.27
CA TYR A 47 15.39 -6.31 -2.27
C TYR A 47 15.40 -5.31 -1.10
N PHE A 48 15.88 -5.72 0.08
CA PHE A 48 16.13 -4.80 1.20
C PHE A 48 17.09 -3.68 0.78
N GLN A 49 18.20 -4.05 0.11
CA GLN A 49 19.16 -3.06 -0.37
C GLN A 49 18.56 -2.11 -1.42
N GLN A 50 17.74 -2.63 -2.32
CA GLN A 50 17.12 -1.83 -3.37
C GLN A 50 16.22 -0.73 -2.78
N VAL A 51 15.33 -1.09 -1.85
CA VAL A 51 14.39 -0.15 -1.22
C VAL A 51 15.14 0.89 -0.38
N TRP A 52 16.10 0.45 0.42
CA TRP A 52 16.98 1.34 1.19
C TRP A 52 17.69 2.37 0.30
N LYS A 53 18.36 1.89 -0.73
CA LYS A 53 19.10 2.74 -1.68
C LYS A 53 18.19 3.75 -2.38
N GLN A 54 17.03 3.32 -2.87
CA GLN A 54 16.10 4.21 -3.55
C GLN A 54 15.58 5.32 -2.64
N ALA A 55 15.19 4.98 -1.39
CA ALA A 55 14.73 5.97 -0.44
C ALA A 55 15.83 7.00 -0.10
N PHE A 56 17.07 6.57 0.18
CA PHE A 56 18.17 7.51 0.48
C PHE A 56 18.62 8.31 -0.75
N GLN A 57 18.47 7.78 -1.96
CA GLN A 57 18.68 8.57 -3.18
C GLN A 57 17.62 9.68 -3.30
N GLY A 58 16.35 9.38 -3.00
CA GLY A 58 15.29 10.38 -2.93
C GLY A 58 15.57 11.46 -1.90
N ILE A 59 15.94 11.07 -0.66
CA ILE A 59 16.29 11.97 0.44
C ILE A 59 17.47 12.88 0.05
N ARG A 60 18.55 12.32 -0.54
CA ARG A 60 19.68 13.11 -1.01
C ARG A 60 19.25 14.18 -2.01
N ARG A 61 18.39 13.86 -2.95
CA ARG A 61 17.88 14.81 -3.94
C ARG A 61 17.00 15.88 -3.31
N CYS A 62 16.21 15.52 -2.31
CA CYS A 62 15.46 16.49 -1.51
C CYS A 62 16.40 17.48 -0.80
N ASN A 63 17.45 16.97 -0.17
CA ASN A 63 18.45 17.83 0.50
C ASN A 63 19.13 18.78 -0.49
N ILE A 64 19.59 18.28 -1.65
CA ILE A 64 20.15 19.13 -2.72
C ILE A 64 19.15 20.21 -3.13
N GLY A 65 17.88 19.86 -3.28
CA GLY A 65 16.81 20.81 -3.59
C GLY A 65 16.68 21.91 -2.54
N LEU A 66 16.61 21.54 -1.25
CA LEU A 66 16.50 22.49 -0.14
C LEU A 66 17.72 23.42 -0.02
N GLU A 67 18.92 22.92 -0.23
CA GLU A 67 20.17 23.69 -0.16
C GLU A 67 20.35 24.68 -1.32
N ASN A 68 19.63 24.47 -2.42
CA ASN A 68 19.82 25.28 -3.64
C ASN A 68 18.60 26.08 -4.07
N ILE A 69 17.41 25.81 -3.54
CA ILE A 69 16.17 26.43 -4.01
C ILE A 69 16.19 27.97 -3.88
N ASP A 70 16.86 28.50 -2.86
CA ASP A 70 16.98 29.96 -2.65
C ASP A 70 17.93 30.65 -3.66
N LYS A 71 18.78 29.87 -4.34
CA LYS A 71 19.69 30.38 -5.38
C LYS A 71 19.00 30.51 -6.76
N VAL A 72 17.81 29.93 -6.90
CA VAL A 72 17.07 29.95 -8.17
C VAL A 72 16.23 31.21 -8.25
N ASN A 73 16.44 32.00 -9.29
CA ASN A 73 15.65 33.21 -9.54
C ASN A 73 14.27 32.81 -10.08
N MET A 74 13.26 32.82 -9.20
CA MET A 74 11.85 32.53 -9.53
C MET A 74 10.91 33.30 -8.60
N ASP A 75 9.63 33.32 -8.95
CA ASP A 75 8.60 33.86 -8.09
C ASP A 75 8.58 33.18 -6.71
N LYS A 76 8.43 33.98 -5.64
CA LYS A 76 8.53 33.49 -4.26
C LYS A 76 7.43 32.51 -3.90
N LYS A 77 6.22 32.71 -4.42
CA LYS A 77 5.09 31.79 -4.19
C LYS A 77 5.39 30.43 -4.81
N LYS A 78 5.86 30.42 -6.06
CA LYS A 78 6.27 29.20 -6.77
C LYS A 78 7.45 28.50 -6.08
N GLN A 79 8.42 29.29 -5.59
CA GLN A 79 9.56 28.77 -4.81
C GLN A 79 9.08 28.06 -3.54
N ASN A 80 8.11 28.64 -2.82
CA ASN A 80 7.54 28.06 -1.61
C ASN A 80 6.78 26.75 -1.92
N VAL A 81 6.04 26.69 -3.02
CA VAL A 81 5.37 25.45 -3.45
C VAL A 81 6.39 24.34 -3.71
N PHE A 82 7.44 24.60 -4.48
CA PHE A 82 8.51 23.62 -4.73
C PHE A 82 9.20 23.18 -3.43
N ARG A 83 9.45 24.09 -2.51
CA ARG A 83 10.01 23.77 -1.19
C ARG A 83 9.05 22.86 -0.41
N GLY A 84 7.76 23.14 -0.42
CA GLY A 84 6.74 22.31 0.21
C GLY A 84 6.70 20.89 -0.37
N GLU A 85 6.81 20.74 -1.68
CA GLU A 85 6.89 19.43 -2.34
C GLU A 85 8.14 18.65 -1.95
N ILE A 86 9.29 19.34 -1.86
CA ILE A 86 10.54 18.71 -1.43
C ILE A 86 10.42 18.20 0.01
N TYR A 87 9.83 18.99 0.91
CA TYR A 87 9.58 18.55 2.29
C TYR A 87 8.62 17.36 2.34
N PHE A 88 7.52 17.41 1.59
CA PHE A 88 6.58 16.29 1.50
C PHE A 88 7.27 14.99 1.07
N LEU A 89 8.01 15.04 -0.04
CA LEU A 89 8.69 13.85 -0.57
C LEU A 89 9.76 13.32 0.38
N ARG A 90 10.50 14.20 1.07
CA ARG A 90 11.50 13.77 2.06
C ARG A 90 10.82 13.07 3.25
N GLY A 91 9.74 13.64 3.77
CA GLY A 91 8.92 13.01 4.80
C GLY A 91 8.37 11.66 4.36
N PHE A 92 7.86 11.55 3.14
CA PHE A 92 7.33 10.31 2.55
C PHE A 92 8.41 9.22 2.42
N PHE A 93 9.63 9.55 1.97
CA PHE A 93 10.73 8.59 1.93
C PHE A 93 11.15 8.12 3.32
N TYR A 94 11.23 9.03 4.29
CA TYR A 94 11.51 8.65 5.67
C TYR A 94 10.40 7.82 6.31
N ALA A 95 9.13 8.09 5.99
CA ALA A 95 8.00 7.27 6.45
C ALA A 95 8.10 5.82 5.92
N THR A 96 8.50 5.65 4.66
CA THR A 96 8.76 4.32 4.10
C THR A 96 9.91 3.61 4.82
N LEU A 97 11.01 4.32 5.07
CA LEU A 97 12.15 3.75 5.81
C LEU A 97 11.77 3.38 7.24
N LEU A 98 11.03 4.24 7.93
CA LEU A 98 10.56 3.98 9.30
C LEU A 98 9.67 2.75 9.37
N LYS A 99 8.71 2.62 8.45
CA LYS A 99 7.80 1.47 8.41
C LYS A 99 8.51 0.14 8.14
N LEU A 100 9.61 0.14 7.39
CA LEU A 100 10.32 -1.08 6.99
C LEU A 100 11.53 -1.41 7.87
N TYR A 101 12.32 -0.41 8.24
CA TYR A 101 13.62 -0.63 8.92
C TYR A 101 13.66 -0.10 10.36
N GLY A 102 12.59 0.56 10.83
CA GLY A 102 12.58 1.23 12.13
C GLY A 102 13.45 2.50 12.13
N GLY A 103 14.23 2.69 13.17
CA GLY A 103 15.15 3.82 13.24
C GLY A 103 16.23 3.77 12.15
N VAL A 104 16.52 4.91 11.49
CA VAL A 104 17.48 5.04 10.39
C VAL A 104 18.32 6.31 10.54
N PRO A 105 19.45 6.47 9.81
CA PRO A 105 20.19 7.73 9.81
C PRO A 105 19.33 8.91 9.34
N LEU A 106 19.33 10.01 10.07
CA LEU A 106 18.68 11.26 9.69
C LEU A 106 19.66 12.17 8.94
N LEU A 107 19.51 12.25 7.64
CA LEU A 107 20.31 13.10 6.75
C LEU A 107 19.53 14.39 6.47
N LYS A 108 19.83 15.44 7.23
CA LYS A 108 19.17 16.76 7.09
C LYS A 108 19.79 17.60 5.98
N THR A 109 21.02 17.27 5.59
CA THR A 109 21.81 17.93 4.55
C THR A 109 22.48 16.90 3.65
N THR A 110 23.04 17.35 2.54
CA THR A 110 23.80 16.49 1.63
C THR A 110 25.13 16.10 2.23
N LEU A 111 25.40 14.80 2.35
CA LEU A 111 26.71 14.31 2.74
C LEU A 111 27.70 14.41 1.57
N SER A 112 28.91 14.82 1.84
CA SER A 112 30.06 14.71 0.93
C SER A 112 30.62 13.27 0.95
N PHE A 113 31.48 12.94 -0.02
CA PHE A 113 32.08 11.61 -0.07
C PHE A 113 33.00 11.30 1.13
N SER A 114 33.57 12.34 1.76
CA SER A 114 34.44 12.20 2.92
C SER A 114 33.71 12.15 4.26
N ASP A 115 32.40 12.48 4.27
CA ASP A 115 31.65 12.52 5.52
C ASP A 115 31.37 11.09 6.02
N PRO A 116 31.48 10.84 7.33
CA PRO A 116 31.15 9.54 7.88
C PRO A 116 29.64 9.28 7.76
N ILE A 117 29.27 8.03 7.54
CA ILE A 117 27.86 7.62 7.59
C ILE A 117 27.37 7.77 9.03
N PRO A 118 26.32 8.59 9.31
CA PRO A 118 25.82 8.77 10.66
C PRO A 118 25.24 7.47 11.24
N SER A 119 25.24 7.36 12.56
CA SER A 119 24.52 6.29 13.25
C SER A 119 23.00 6.39 13.02
N ARG A 120 22.30 5.31 13.28
CA ARG A 120 20.84 5.29 13.26
C ARG A 120 20.29 6.19 14.36
N SER A 121 19.25 6.94 14.04
CA SER A 121 18.39 7.63 15.00
C SER A 121 17.31 6.68 15.52
N SER A 122 16.70 7.01 16.65
CA SER A 122 15.57 6.24 17.17
C SER A 122 14.35 6.32 16.25
N GLU A 123 13.42 5.37 16.36
CA GLU A 123 12.14 5.44 15.63
C GLU A 123 11.37 6.72 15.97
N GLU A 124 11.43 7.14 17.22
CA GLU A 124 10.81 8.39 17.69
C GLU A 124 11.44 9.64 17.06
N ASP A 125 12.77 9.70 16.94
CA ASP A 125 13.45 10.83 16.28
C ASP A 125 13.13 10.89 14.79
N VAL A 126 13.06 9.72 14.13
CA VAL A 126 12.68 9.63 12.71
C VAL A 126 11.22 10.06 12.53
N TYR A 127 10.30 9.60 13.37
CA TYR A 127 8.91 10.04 13.37
C TYR A 127 8.79 11.57 13.53
N ASN A 128 9.47 12.13 14.53
CA ASN A 128 9.43 13.57 14.78
C ASN A 128 9.99 14.37 13.61
N PHE A 129 11.02 13.87 12.94
CA PHE A 129 11.57 14.48 11.74
C PHE A 129 10.58 14.43 10.57
N ILE A 130 9.91 13.30 10.35
CA ILE A 130 8.85 13.16 9.34
C ILE A 130 7.74 14.20 9.60
N ILE A 131 7.24 14.29 10.82
CA ILE A 131 6.18 15.25 11.18
C ILE A 131 6.64 16.69 10.92
N SER A 132 7.87 17.05 11.26
CA SER A 132 8.43 18.38 11.02
C SER A 132 8.49 18.73 9.52
N ASP A 133 8.90 17.80 8.68
CA ASP A 133 8.90 17.98 7.23
C ASP A 133 7.49 18.12 6.67
N LEU A 134 6.56 17.26 7.12
CA LEU A 134 5.17 17.30 6.67
C LEU A 134 4.42 18.55 7.19
N ASP A 135 4.75 19.09 8.35
CA ASP A 135 4.23 20.37 8.84
C ASP A 135 4.71 21.53 7.96
N SER A 136 5.99 21.51 7.59
CA SER A 136 6.56 22.47 6.65
C SER A 136 5.87 22.37 5.28
N ALA A 137 5.64 21.16 4.80
CA ALA A 137 4.93 20.89 3.55
C ALA A 137 3.48 21.40 3.63
N ALA A 138 2.73 21.06 4.66
CA ALA A 138 1.32 21.50 4.83
C ALA A 138 1.16 23.02 4.93
N THR A 139 2.19 23.72 5.40
CA THR A 139 2.22 25.19 5.48
C THR A 139 2.47 25.83 4.12
N LEU A 140 3.34 25.22 3.29
CA LEU A 140 3.80 25.80 2.03
C LEU A 140 2.99 25.37 0.81
N LEU A 141 2.37 24.20 0.87
CA LEU A 141 1.61 23.63 -0.24
C LEU A 141 0.20 24.22 -0.33
N PRO A 142 -0.29 24.46 -1.55
CA PRO A 142 -1.68 24.85 -1.77
C PRO A 142 -2.63 23.66 -1.53
N ILE A 143 -3.90 23.96 -1.37
CA ILE A 143 -4.97 22.95 -1.25
C ILE A 143 -5.12 22.17 -2.56
N THR A 144 -4.99 22.83 -3.70
CA THR A 144 -5.05 22.25 -5.03
C THR A 144 -3.84 22.70 -5.85
N GLN A 145 -3.35 21.86 -6.75
CA GLN A 145 -2.27 22.17 -7.70
C GLN A 145 -2.82 22.38 -9.10
N GLU A 146 -2.13 23.20 -9.90
CA GLU A 146 -2.47 23.37 -11.33
C GLU A 146 -2.15 22.11 -12.14
N GLU A 147 -1.07 21.41 -11.78
CA GLU A 147 -0.64 20.16 -12.40
C GLU A 147 -1.04 18.99 -11.50
N VAL A 148 -1.75 18.00 -12.05
CA VAL A 148 -2.15 16.79 -11.35
C VAL A 148 -0.94 15.94 -10.92
N GLY A 149 -1.10 15.10 -9.90
CA GLY A 149 -0.03 14.24 -9.37
C GLY A 149 1.02 14.96 -8.52
N ARG A 150 0.90 16.27 -8.34
CA ARG A 150 1.78 17.05 -7.44
C ARG A 150 1.23 17.05 -6.02
N ALA A 151 2.13 16.98 -5.04
CA ALA A 151 1.75 16.99 -3.64
C ALA A 151 0.97 18.25 -3.27
N THR A 152 -0.08 18.06 -2.48
CA THR A 152 -0.96 19.12 -1.97
C THR A 152 -0.85 19.23 -0.45
N LYS A 153 -1.44 20.27 0.14
CA LYS A 153 -1.62 20.36 1.59
C LYS A 153 -2.33 19.11 2.14
N GLY A 154 -3.34 18.62 1.43
CA GLY A 154 -4.08 17.41 1.82
C GLY A 154 -3.18 16.18 1.88
N ALA A 155 -2.29 15.99 0.90
CA ALA A 155 -1.33 14.88 0.90
C ALA A 155 -0.40 14.91 2.13
N ALA A 156 0.10 16.09 2.50
CA ALA A 156 0.95 16.23 3.69
C ALA A 156 0.19 15.90 4.99
N ILE A 157 -1.05 16.37 5.14
CA ILE A 157 -1.88 16.07 6.31
C ILE A 157 -2.24 14.57 6.36
N ALA A 158 -2.54 13.96 5.22
CA ALA A 158 -2.86 12.54 5.11
C ALA A 158 -1.69 11.66 5.57
N GLU A 159 -0.48 11.91 5.07
CA GLU A 159 0.71 11.14 5.48
C GLU A 159 1.01 11.31 6.97
N LYS A 160 0.78 12.51 7.56
CA LYS A 160 0.87 12.70 9.02
C LYS A 160 -0.09 11.78 9.78
N ALA A 161 -1.34 11.65 9.31
CA ALA A 161 -2.33 10.77 9.93
C ALA A 161 -1.90 9.30 9.84
N ILE A 162 -1.48 8.85 8.66
CA ILE A 162 -1.08 7.48 8.38
C ILE A 162 0.13 7.08 9.24
N ILE A 163 1.22 7.88 9.22
CA ILE A 163 2.43 7.53 9.96
C ILE A 163 2.23 7.63 11.48
N SER A 164 1.36 8.54 11.94
CA SER A 164 1.02 8.61 13.36
C SER A 164 0.22 7.38 13.82
N ASN A 165 -0.71 6.90 12.99
CA ASN A 165 -1.44 5.66 13.28
C ASN A 165 -0.49 4.46 13.32
N PHE A 166 0.41 4.34 12.34
CA PHE A 166 1.42 3.28 12.29
C PHE A 166 2.31 3.26 13.55
N MET A 167 2.63 4.43 14.10
CA MET A 167 3.43 4.59 15.33
C MET A 167 2.61 4.50 16.63
N ASN A 168 1.35 4.06 16.57
CA ASN A 168 0.41 4.01 17.72
C ASN A 168 0.18 5.36 18.41
N LYS A 169 0.47 6.46 17.71
CA LYS A 169 0.20 7.82 18.20
C LYS A 169 -1.24 8.21 17.83
N TYR A 170 -2.18 7.49 18.42
CA TYR A 170 -3.60 7.56 18.04
C TYR A 170 -4.24 8.94 18.21
N LYS A 171 -3.78 9.74 19.19
CA LYS A 171 -4.28 11.12 19.38
C LYS A 171 -3.89 12.00 18.21
N GLU A 172 -2.64 11.92 17.78
CA GLU A 172 -2.08 12.63 16.64
C GLU A 172 -2.73 12.16 15.34
N ALA A 173 -2.86 10.85 15.15
CA ALA A 173 -3.54 10.27 13.99
C ALA A 173 -4.98 10.76 13.87
N THR A 174 -5.76 10.71 14.96
CA THR A 174 -7.14 11.23 15.01
C THR A 174 -7.19 12.71 14.68
N LYS A 175 -6.28 13.51 15.23
CA LYS A 175 -6.21 14.96 14.98
C LYS A 175 -5.98 15.25 13.50
N TYR A 176 -4.97 14.62 12.90
CA TYR A 176 -4.61 14.88 11.49
C TYR A 176 -5.64 14.33 10.51
N ALA A 177 -6.18 13.14 10.77
CA ALA A 177 -7.26 12.60 9.94
C ALA A 177 -8.52 13.49 10.00
N LYS A 178 -8.90 13.97 11.19
CA LYS A 178 -10.02 14.91 11.35
C LYS A 178 -9.75 16.24 10.66
N GLU A 179 -8.53 16.77 10.73
CA GLU A 179 -8.12 17.98 10.01
C GLU A 179 -8.35 17.82 8.50
N LEU A 180 -7.92 16.70 7.92
CA LEU A 180 -8.11 16.42 6.49
C LEU A 180 -9.60 16.28 6.13
N ILE A 181 -10.37 15.53 6.92
CA ILE A 181 -11.81 15.36 6.71
C ILE A 181 -12.52 16.73 6.72
N THR A 182 -12.11 17.60 7.63
CA THR A 182 -12.70 18.95 7.79
C THR A 182 -12.37 19.89 6.63
N LEU A 183 -11.33 19.61 5.82
CA LEU A 183 -11.06 20.39 4.59
C LEU A 183 -12.23 20.34 3.62
N GLY A 184 -13.00 19.24 3.60
CA GLY A 184 -14.22 19.11 2.80
C GLY A 184 -13.99 19.08 1.28
N ILE A 185 -12.76 18.77 0.84
CA ILE A 185 -12.39 18.75 -0.59
C ILE A 185 -12.25 17.34 -1.15
N TYR A 186 -12.23 16.33 -0.30
CA TYR A 186 -12.17 14.90 -0.66
C TYR A 186 -13.47 14.20 -0.30
N ASP A 187 -13.84 13.21 -1.10
CA ASP A 187 -14.94 12.30 -0.82
C ASP A 187 -14.65 10.92 -1.42
N LEU A 188 -15.45 9.91 -1.08
CA LEU A 188 -15.37 8.61 -1.73
C LEU A 188 -15.85 8.71 -3.17
N HIS A 189 -15.12 8.10 -4.11
CA HIS A 189 -15.61 7.91 -5.46
C HIS A 189 -16.83 6.97 -5.42
N PRO A 190 -17.94 7.33 -6.08
CA PRO A 190 -19.21 6.59 -5.92
C PRO A 190 -19.15 5.16 -6.44
N ASN A 191 -18.28 4.87 -7.42
CA ASN A 191 -18.13 3.55 -8.00
C ASN A 191 -16.73 2.98 -7.71
N TYR A 192 -16.67 1.99 -6.81
CA TYR A 192 -15.40 1.36 -6.45
C TYR A 192 -14.69 0.68 -7.63
N ALA A 193 -15.45 0.08 -8.55
CA ALA A 193 -14.88 -0.62 -9.71
C ALA A 193 -14.14 0.33 -10.65
N GLU A 194 -14.61 1.57 -10.75
CA GLU A 194 -14.07 2.59 -11.64
C GLU A 194 -12.88 3.34 -11.04
N LEU A 195 -12.80 3.41 -9.71
CA LEU A 195 -11.79 4.19 -8.96
C LEU A 195 -10.35 3.96 -9.44
N PHE A 196 -10.04 2.75 -9.88
CA PHE A 196 -8.69 2.31 -10.25
C PHE A 196 -8.43 2.27 -11.77
N LEU A 197 -9.38 2.75 -12.56
CA LEU A 197 -9.26 2.73 -14.03
C LEU A 197 -8.75 4.08 -14.57
N PRO A 198 -7.96 4.09 -15.64
CA PRO A 198 -7.39 5.32 -16.20
C PRO A 198 -8.43 6.39 -16.56
N THR A 199 -9.63 5.98 -16.97
CA THR A 199 -10.73 6.91 -17.32
C THR A 199 -11.22 7.75 -16.15
N TYR A 200 -11.00 7.30 -14.92
CA TYR A 200 -11.49 7.94 -13.69
C TYR A 200 -10.36 8.45 -12.79
N GLU A 201 -9.17 8.60 -13.32
CA GLU A 201 -8.02 9.14 -12.59
C GLU A 201 -8.26 10.57 -12.07
N ASN A 202 -7.47 10.97 -11.05
CA ASN A 202 -7.56 12.31 -10.45
C ASN A 202 -8.96 12.67 -9.92
N ASN A 203 -9.76 11.67 -9.55
CA ASN A 203 -11.09 11.85 -8.96
C ASN A 203 -11.01 12.37 -7.52
N VAL A 204 -12.20 12.66 -6.94
CA VAL A 204 -12.34 13.29 -5.62
C VAL A 204 -11.78 12.47 -4.45
N GLU A 205 -11.57 11.17 -4.64
CA GLU A 205 -11.03 10.29 -3.59
C GLU A 205 -9.50 10.27 -3.57
N VAL A 206 -8.83 10.58 -4.71
CA VAL A 206 -7.37 10.55 -4.82
C VAL A 206 -6.75 11.72 -4.08
N ILE A 207 -5.88 11.43 -3.10
CA ILE A 207 -5.13 12.43 -2.34
C ILE A 207 -3.70 12.56 -2.86
N PHE A 208 -3.06 11.43 -3.16
CA PHE A 208 -1.72 11.39 -3.73
C PHE A 208 -1.53 10.11 -4.54
N ASP A 209 -1.07 10.26 -5.78
CA ASP A 209 -0.83 9.18 -6.71
C ASP A 209 0.45 9.40 -7.53
N ARG A 210 0.85 8.38 -8.26
CA ARG A 210 1.84 8.48 -9.31
C ARG A 210 1.15 8.50 -10.66
N GLN A 211 1.43 9.57 -11.42
CA GLN A 211 0.89 9.77 -12.75
C GLN A 211 1.71 9.02 -13.80
N TYR A 212 1.03 8.39 -14.73
CA TYR A 212 1.57 7.76 -15.92
C TYR A 212 0.96 8.35 -17.19
N MET A 213 1.63 8.20 -18.29
CA MET A 213 1.23 8.84 -19.55
C MET A 213 0.74 7.79 -20.55
N GLU A 214 -0.48 7.96 -21.02
CA GLU A 214 -0.97 7.22 -22.18
C GLU A 214 -0.09 7.51 -23.41
N ASN A 215 0.16 6.49 -24.21
CA ASN A 215 1.03 6.57 -25.40
C ASN A 215 2.47 7.05 -25.10
N ALA A 216 2.99 6.75 -23.92
CA ALA A 216 4.35 7.05 -23.55
C ALA A 216 5.34 6.42 -24.55
N LYS A 217 6.33 7.23 -24.99
CA LYS A 217 7.43 6.73 -25.84
C LYS A 217 8.63 6.24 -25.01
N ASP A 218 8.62 6.53 -23.73
CA ASP A 218 9.66 6.20 -22.77
C ASP A 218 9.04 5.39 -21.62
N LYS A 219 9.56 4.21 -21.36
CA LYS A 219 9.13 3.33 -20.26
C LYS A 219 9.11 4.02 -18.88
N SER A 220 9.92 5.06 -18.70
CA SER A 220 9.92 5.84 -17.46
C SER A 220 8.66 6.70 -17.25
N LEU A 221 7.84 6.85 -18.28
CA LEU A 221 6.58 7.59 -18.28
C LEU A 221 5.36 6.68 -18.33
N GLY A 222 5.56 5.39 -18.63
CA GLY A 222 4.53 4.36 -18.64
C GLY A 222 4.51 3.56 -17.34
N SER A 223 3.36 2.95 -17.06
CA SER A 223 3.15 1.99 -15.97
C SER A 223 3.46 0.57 -16.46
N ASP A 224 4.00 -0.26 -15.60
CA ASP A 224 4.18 -1.70 -15.84
C ASP A 224 3.15 -2.57 -15.08
N ILE A 225 2.11 -1.97 -14.51
CA ILE A 225 1.04 -2.68 -13.78
C ILE A 225 0.43 -3.79 -14.63
N ASP A 226 -0.04 -3.47 -15.84
CA ASP A 226 -0.68 -4.47 -16.71
C ASP A 226 0.30 -5.56 -17.14
N GLN A 227 1.56 -5.20 -17.44
CA GLN A 227 2.59 -6.19 -17.79
C GLN A 227 2.85 -7.19 -16.68
N PHE A 228 2.94 -6.73 -15.43
CA PHE A 228 3.24 -7.61 -14.31
C PHE A 228 1.99 -8.34 -13.77
N PHE A 229 0.85 -7.68 -13.71
CA PHE A 229 -0.28 -8.18 -12.91
C PHE A 229 -1.50 -8.59 -13.71
N ALA A 230 -1.67 -8.15 -14.96
CA ALA A 230 -2.77 -8.62 -15.79
C ALA A 230 -2.69 -10.15 -15.99
N PRO A 231 -3.84 -10.82 -16.10
CA PRO A 231 -3.88 -12.26 -16.35
C PRO A 231 -3.27 -12.59 -17.71
N GLN A 232 -2.69 -13.78 -17.86
CA GLN A 232 -2.03 -14.20 -19.10
C GLN A 232 -2.93 -14.13 -20.33
N MET A 233 -4.23 -14.32 -20.18
CA MET A 233 -5.17 -14.19 -21.30
C MET A 233 -5.23 -12.77 -21.88
N MET A 234 -4.74 -11.77 -21.12
CA MET A 234 -4.55 -10.39 -21.57
C MET A 234 -3.09 -10.09 -21.95
N GLY A 235 -2.17 -11.08 -21.88
CA GLY A 235 -0.76 -10.91 -22.19
C GLY A 235 0.12 -10.50 -21.01
N GLY A 236 -0.43 -10.32 -19.81
CA GLY A 236 0.33 -10.03 -18.59
C GLY A 236 1.02 -11.25 -17.99
N TRP A 237 1.82 -11.03 -16.95
CA TRP A 237 2.58 -12.08 -16.27
C TRP A 237 1.83 -12.72 -15.09
N GLU A 238 0.68 -12.18 -14.71
CA GLU A 238 -0.13 -12.71 -13.62
C GLU A 238 0.66 -12.90 -12.30
N ALA A 239 1.51 -11.92 -11.96
CA ALA A 239 2.54 -12.05 -10.92
C ALA A 239 1.99 -12.20 -9.50
N VAL A 240 0.69 -12.00 -9.27
CA VAL A 240 0.02 -12.09 -7.97
C VAL A 240 -1.16 -13.04 -8.07
N SER A 241 -1.18 -14.05 -7.20
CA SER A 241 -2.29 -15.01 -7.07
C SER A 241 -2.95 -14.83 -5.70
N PRO A 242 -4.19 -14.28 -5.63
CA PRO A 242 -4.96 -14.16 -4.39
C PRO A 242 -5.15 -15.51 -3.69
N THR A 243 -5.16 -15.52 -2.35
CA THR A 243 -5.36 -16.74 -1.58
C THR A 243 -6.83 -16.98 -1.26
N LYS A 244 -7.15 -18.22 -0.88
CA LYS A 244 -8.46 -18.56 -0.32
C LYS A 244 -8.77 -17.72 0.94
N ASP A 245 -7.79 -17.50 1.81
CA ASP A 245 -7.96 -16.70 3.04
C ASP A 245 -8.41 -15.28 2.75
N LEU A 246 -7.87 -14.66 1.70
CA LEU A 246 -8.35 -13.35 1.25
C LEU A 246 -9.78 -13.44 0.74
N ILE A 247 -10.11 -14.41 -0.12
CA ILE A 247 -11.46 -14.59 -0.68
C ILE A 247 -12.50 -14.79 0.43
N ASP A 248 -12.16 -15.60 1.43
CA ASP A 248 -13.07 -15.88 2.56
C ASP A 248 -13.27 -14.68 3.48
N THR A 249 -12.36 -13.71 3.48
CA THR A 249 -12.47 -12.49 4.29
C THR A 249 -13.61 -11.58 3.82
N TYR A 250 -13.95 -11.59 2.53
CA TYR A 250 -15.08 -10.82 2.01
C TYR A 250 -16.38 -11.37 2.57
N GLU A 251 -17.25 -10.50 3.06
CA GLU A 251 -18.55 -10.86 3.63
C GLU A 251 -19.57 -11.22 2.54
N CYS A 252 -20.71 -11.77 2.94
CA CYS A 252 -21.89 -11.80 2.10
C CYS A 252 -22.59 -10.42 2.12
N ILE A 253 -23.47 -10.17 1.16
CA ILE A 253 -24.18 -8.88 1.01
C ILE A 253 -25.07 -8.53 2.21
N ASP A 254 -25.34 -9.48 3.11
CA ASP A 254 -26.02 -9.24 4.39
C ASP A 254 -25.08 -8.80 5.52
N GLY A 255 -23.78 -8.60 5.23
CA GLY A 255 -22.75 -8.16 6.17
C GLY A 255 -22.26 -9.23 7.13
N LYS A 256 -22.57 -10.50 6.87
CA LYS A 256 -22.10 -11.63 7.66
C LYS A 256 -20.97 -12.38 6.96
N SER A 257 -20.17 -13.09 7.75
CA SER A 257 -19.14 -13.99 7.22
C SER A 257 -19.77 -15.14 6.43
N ILE A 258 -18.97 -15.82 5.58
CA ILE A 258 -19.40 -16.99 4.82
C ILE A 258 -19.83 -18.17 5.71
N GLN A 259 -19.38 -18.20 6.97
CA GLN A 259 -19.75 -19.22 7.95
C GLN A 259 -21.11 -18.93 8.62
N GLU A 260 -21.54 -17.66 8.64
CA GLU A 260 -22.74 -17.22 9.37
C GLU A 260 -23.89 -16.81 8.44
N SER A 261 -23.59 -16.45 7.20
CA SER A 261 -24.59 -15.97 6.26
C SER A 261 -25.41 -17.12 5.67
N PRO A 262 -26.75 -17.07 5.73
CA PRO A 262 -27.61 -18.02 5.03
C PRO A 262 -27.63 -17.78 3.51
N LEU A 263 -27.01 -16.69 3.02
CA LEU A 263 -26.92 -16.36 1.60
C LEU A 263 -25.70 -17.00 0.93
N TYR A 264 -24.76 -17.55 1.71
CA TYR A 264 -23.59 -18.22 1.17
C TYR A 264 -23.95 -19.58 0.59
N ASP A 265 -23.52 -19.82 -0.65
CA ASP A 265 -23.67 -21.12 -1.32
C ASP A 265 -22.27 -21.64 -1.71
N GLU A 266 -21.86 -22.76 -1.12
CA GLU A 266 -20.57 -23.39 -1.40
C GLU A 266 -20.41 -23.84 -2.87
N ASN A 267 -21.53 -24.10 -3.57
CA ASN A 267 -21.51 -24.45 -5.00
C ASN A 267 -21.37 -23.20 -5.90
N ASN A 268 -21.71 -22.02 -5.37
CA ASN A 268 -21.61 -20.73 -6.04
C ASN A 268 -20.92 -19.70 -5.12
N PRO A 269 -19.66 -19.91 -4.75
CA PRO A 269 -19.00 -19.21 -3.63
C PRO A 269 -18.75 -17.71 -3.86
N PHE A 270 -18.97 -17.23 -5.07
CA PHE A 270 -18.84 -15.81 -5.45
C PHE A 270 -20.18 -15.08 -5.55
N LEU A 271 -21.30 -15.81 -5.44
CA LEU A 271 -22.65 -15.23 -5.45
C LEU A 271 -22.99 -14.64 -4.08
N ASN A 272 -23.71 -13.51 -4.06
CA ASN A 272 -24.13 -12.81 -2.84
C ASN A 272 -22.98 -12.37 -1.92
N ARG A 273 -21.84 -12.03 -2.49
CA ARG A 273 -20.66 -11.56 -1.76
C ARG A 273 -20.52 -10.04 -1.83
N ASP A 274 -19.73 -9.49 -0.91
CA ASP A 274 -19.30 -8.09 -0.98
C ASP A 274 -18.84 -7.75 -2.41
N PRO A 275 -19.40 -6.72 -3.04
CA PRO A 275 -19.08 -6.39 -4.45
C PRO A 275 -17.59 -6.15 -4.71
N ARG A 276 -16.82 -5.73 -3.69
CA ARG A 276 -15.38 -5.50 -3.82
C ARG A 276 -14.60 -6.77 -4.14
N LEU A 277 -15.14 -7.95 -3.83
CA LEU A 277 -14.55 -9.23 -4.22
C LEU A 277 -14.43 -9.32 -5.74
N GLU A 278 -15.53 -9.14 -6.46
CA GLU A 278 -15.54 -9.19 -7.93
C GLU A 278 -14.73 -8.06 -8.57
N TYR A 279 -14.67 -6.88 -7.92
CA TYR A 279 -13.90 -5.74 -8.44
C TYR A 279 -12.40 -5.84 -8.19
N SER A 280 -11.95 -6.70 -7.29
CA SER A 280 -10.55 -6.85 -6.93
C SER A 280 -9.91 -8.13 -7.46
N ILE A 281 -10.70 -9.19 -7.68
CA ILE A 281 -10.21 -10.55 -7.91
C ILE A 281 -10.94 -11.19 -9.10
N LEU A 282 -10.18 -11.88 -9.94
CA LEU A 282 -10.71 -12.75 -11.00
C LEU A 282 -10.72 -14.19 -10.51
N HIS A 283 -11.82 -14.86 -10.77
CA HIS A 283 -12.04 -16.29 -10.56
C HIS A 283 -12.60 -16.95 -11.83
N ASP A 284 -12.66 -18.24 -11.89
CA ASP A 284 -13.22 -18.94 -13.06
C ASP A 284 -14.63 -18.41 -13.40
N GLY A 285 -14.81 -17.96 -14.62
CA GLY A 285 -16.04 -17.33 -15.13
C GLY A 285 -16.08 -15.80 -15.03
N SER A 286 -15.16 -15.14 -14.32
CA SER A 286 -15.05 -13.67 -14.32
C SER A 286 -14.76 -13.13 -15.72
N VAL A 287 -15.35 -11.98 -16.06
CA VAL A 287 -15.16 -11.33 -17.36
C VAL A 287 -14.30 -10.06 -17.18
N ILE A 288 -13.25 -9.93 -18.00
CA ILE A 288 -12.45 -8.72 -18.14
C ILE A 288 -11.99 -8.55 -19.61
N ALA A 289 -12.09 -7.35 -20.15
CA ALA A 289 -11.71 -7.06 -21.55
C ALA A 289 -12.40 -8.03 -22.55
N ASP A 290 -13.70 -8.31 -22.36
CA ASP A 290 -14.50 -9.25 -23.17
C ASP A 290 -13.98 -10.70 -23.20
N LYS A 291 -13.08 -11.06 -22.30
CA LYS A 291 -12.51 -12.41 -22.15
C LYS A 291 -13.00 -13.03 -20.84
N ILE A 292 -13.26 -14.34 -20.88
CA ILE A 292 -13.63 -15.12 -19.67
C ILE A 292 -12.35 -15.67 -19.05
N PHE A 293 -12.14 -15.36 -17.78
CA PHE A 293 -11.02 -15.92 -17.02
C PHE A 293 -11.27 -17.40 -16.73
N SER A 294 -10.27 -18.23 -16.98
CA SER A 294 -10.24 -19.64 -16.60
C SER A 294 -8.85 -20.02 -16.11
N SER A 295 -8.80 -20.67 -14.98
CA SER A 295 -7.58 -21.25 -14.42
C SER A 295 -7.42 -22.74 -14.74
N GLU A 296 -8.36 -23.34 -15.49
CA GLU A 296 -8.33 -24.77 -15.85
C GLU A 296 -7.08 -25.13 -16.67
N GLY A 297 -6.40 -26.19 -16.27
CA GLY A 297 -5.16 -26.66 -16.90
C GLY A 297 -3.94 -25.74 -16.71
N ARG A 298 -4.08 -24.64 -15.95
CA ARG A 298 -3.04 -23.62 -15.78
C ARG A 298 -2.49 -23.54 -14.36
N VAL A 299 -3.26 -23.96 -13.37
CA VAL A 299 -2.85 -23.87 -11.97
C VAL A 299 -1.61 -24.75 -11.71
N GLY A 300 -0.52 -24.11 -11.27
CA GLY A 300 0.73 -24.80 -10.95
C GLY A 300 1.63 -25.10 -12.14
N ASP A 301 1.35 -24.59 -13.34
CA ASP A 301 2.21 -24.70 -14.53
C ASP A 301 3.53 -23.88 -14.43
N GLY A 302 3.68 -23.11 -13.37
CA GLY A 302 4.84 -22.25 -13.11
C GLY A 302 4.80 -20.89 -13.80
N ASN A 303 3.84 -20.67 -14.69
CA ASN A 303 3.74 -19.46 -15.49
C ASN A 303 2.42 -18.70 -15.28
N SER A 304 1.48 -19.23 -14.52
CA SER A 304 0.18 -18.61 -14.25
C SER A 304 -0.20 -18.74 -12.78
N THR A 305 -1.47 -18.45 -12.47
CA THR A 305 -1.94 -18.46 -11.09
C THR A 305 -1.59 -19.74 -10.32
N ARG A 306 -1.07 -19.58 -9.12
CA ARG A 306 -0.77 -20.68 -8.18
C ARG A 306 -1.98 -21.11 -7.36
N THR A 307 -3.01 -20.28 -7.29
CA THR A 307 -4.19 -20.48 -6.43
C THR A 307 -5.48 -20.74 -7.19
N GLY A 308 -5.50 -20.49 -8.50
CA GLY A 308 -6.69 -20.49 -9.34
C GLY A 308 -7.44 -19.16 -9.36
N TYR A 309 -6.90 -18.13 -8.73
CA TYR A 309 -7.41 -16.75 -8.70
C TYR A 309 -6.36 -15.79 -9.25
N SER A 310 -6.80 -14.65 -9.80
CA SER A 310 -5.93 -13.62 -10.33
C SER A 310 -6.35 -12.23 -9.85
N MET A 311 -5.44 -11.26 -9.96
CA MET A 311 -5.72 -9.87 -9.62
C MET A 311 -6.56 -9.21 -10.72
N ARG A 312 -7.54 -8.36 -10.31
CA ARG A 312 -8.34 -7.53 -11.20
C ARG A 312 -8.12 -6.04 -10.98
N LYS A 313 -7.99 -5.63 -9.71
CA LYS A 313 -7.82 -4.21 -9.35
C LYS A 313 -6.62 -3.61 -10.08
N TYR A 314 -6.72 -2.38 -10.53
CA TYR A 314 -5.74 -1.65 -11.35
C TYR A 314 -5.52 -2.16 -12.78
N ILE A 315 -6.04 -3.32 -13.16
CA ILE A 315 -5.85 -3.83 -14.52
C ILE A 315 -6.70 -3.02 -15.48
N ASN A 316 -6.06 -2.42 -16.47
CA ASN A 316 -6.72 -1.65 -17.52
C ASN A 316 -7.29 -2.59 -18.59
N PRO A 317 -8.62 -2.72 -18.74
CA PRO A 317 -9.20 -3.61 -19.73
C PRO A 317 -8.93 -3.16 -21.19
N ALA A 318 -8.53 -1.92 -21.40
CA ALA A 318 -8.16 -1.39 -22.73
C ALA A 318 -6.70 -1.63 -23.10
N ASN A 319 -5.85 -2.14 -22.17
CA ASN A 319 -4.46 -2.46 -22.43
C ASN A 319 -4.28 -3.97 -22.62
N ASP A 320 -3.52 -4.37 -23.62
CA ASP A 320 -3.27 -5.79 -23.94
C ASP A 320 -2.25 -6.47 -23.01
N GLY A 321 -1.68 -5.75 -22.05
CA GLY A 321 -0.71 -6.27 -21.08
C GLY A 321 0.67 -6.63 -21.66
N MET A 322 0.88 -6.49 -22.96
CA MET A 322 2.11 -6.93 -23.68
C MET A 322 3.25 -5.91 -23.64
N ASN A 323 3.07 -4.79 -22.95
CA ASN A 323 4.08 -3.72 -22.95
C ASN A 323 4.23 -3.06 -21.58
N TYR A 324 5.40 -2.45 -21.32
CA TYR A 324 5.71 -1.67 -20.12
C TYR A 324 5.27 -0.20 -20.24
N LEU A 325 4.26 0.08 -21.06
CA LEU A 325 3.79 1.41 -21.38
C LEU A 325 2.31 1.58 -21.04
N GLY A 326 1.82 0.82 -20.05
CA GLY A 326 0.52 1.04 -19.45
C GLY A 326 0.41 2.48 -18.91
N TRP A 327 -0.80 2.94 -18.65
CA TRP A 327 -1.03 4.31 -18.19
C TRP A 327 -1.95 4.39 -16.99
N THR A 328 -2.23 3.30 -16.32
CA THR A 328 -2.96 3.28 -15.05
C THR A 328 -2.13 3.93 -13.96
N ASN A 329 -2.64 5.01 -13.37
CA ASN A 329 -2.01 5.65 -12.21
C ASN A 329 -2.06 4.76 -10.98
N PHE A 330 -1.02 4.83 -10.15
CA PHE A 330 -1.02 4.12 -8.87
C PHE A 330 -1.33 5.09 -7.72
N ILE A 331 -2.40 4.80 -6.98
CA ILE A 331 -2.85 5.63 -5.86
C ILE A 331 -2.08 5.22 -4.60
N TYR A 332 -1.30 6.15 -4.02
CA TYR A 332 -0.61 5.96 -2.75
C TYR A 332 -1.48 6.24 -1.54
N ILE A 333 -2.29 7.30 -1.65
CA ILE A 333 -3.13 7.76 -0.54
C ILE A 333 -4.47 8.16 -1.11
N ARG A 334 -5.55 7.61 -0.55
CA ARG A 334 -6.91 7.97 -0.90
C ARG A 334 -7.80 8.19 0.32
N TYR A 335 -8.90 8.87 0.13
CA TYR A 335 -9.76 9.35 1.22
C TYR A 335 -10.33 8.23 2.09
N ALA A 336 -10.64 7.07 1.52
CA ALA A 336 -11.07 5.91 2.30
C ALA A 336 -10.04 5.50 3.37
N GLU A 337 -8.73 5.59 3.07
CA GLU A 337 -7.68 5.28 4.05
C GLU A 337 -7.74 6.24 5.23
N ILE A 338 -7.95 7.52 4.98
CA ILE A 338 -8.05 8.52 6.04
C ILE A 338 -9.30 8.30 6.91
N LEU A 339 -10.42 7.90 6.31
CA LEU A 339 -11.62 7.53 7.07
C LEU A 339 -11.37 6.33 7.98
N LEU A 340 -10.69 5.29 7.49
CA LEU A 340 -10.43 4.09 8.28
C LEU A 340 -9.27 4.27 9.28
N VAL A 341 -8.28 5.11 8.99
CA VAL A 341 -7.27 5.56 9.97
C VAL A 341 -7.94 6.37 11.09
N TYR A 342 -8.86 7.28 10.75
CA TYR A 342 -9.63 8.03 11.73
C TYR A 342 -10.44 7.10 12.63
N ALA A 343 -11.17 6.15 12.04
CA ALA A 343 -11.97 5.18 12.77
C ALA A 343 -11.11 4.31 13.70
N GLU A 344 -9.98 3.79 13.20
CA GLU A 344 -9.06 2.97 13.98
C GLU A 344 -8.49 3.74 15.15
N ALA A 345 -7.88 4.90 14.90
CA ALA A 345 -7.24 5.70 15.94
C ALA A 345 -8.25 6.19 16.99
N LEU A 346 -9.43 6.64 16.57
CA LEU A 346 -10.46 7.10 17.52
C LEU A 346 -11.04 5.95 18.33
N ASN A 347 -11.24 4.77 17.72
CA ASN A 347 -11.66 3.58 18.46
C ASN A 347 -10.63 3.18 19.54
N GLU A 348 -9.33 3.31 19.24
CA GLU A 348 -8.28 3.02 20.21
C GLU A 348 -8.24 4.00 21.40
N ILE A 349 -8.70 5.23 21.21
CA ILE A 349 -8.78 6.24 22.28
C ILE A 349 -10.07 6.10 23.10
N SER A 350 -11.20 6.06 22.39
CA SER A 350 -12.53 6.32 22.97
C SER A 350 -13.52 5.16 22.84
N GLY A 351 -13.14 4.07 22.13
CA GLY A 351 -14.07 3.02 21.76
C GLY A 351 -14.97 3.43 20.59
N PRO A 352 -16.02 2.64 20.30
CA PRO A 352 -16.88 2.81 19.11
C PRO A 352 -17.87 3.97 19.28
N THR A 353 -17.38 5.20 19.10
CA THR A 353 -18.21 6.41 19.08
C THR A 353 -19.03 6.51 17.79
N ALA A 354 -20.01 7.43 17.76
CA ALA A 354 -20.82 7.68 16.56
C ALA A 354 -19.95 8.07 15.35
N GLU A 355 -18.85 8.80 15.57
CA GLU A 355 -17.93 9.16 14.47
C GLU A 355 -17.17 7.94 13.93
N VAL A 356 -16.82 6.97 14.78
CA VAL A 356 -16.20 5.70 14.35
C VAL A 356 -17.17 4.93 13.46
N TYR A 357 -18.42 4.75 13.90
CA TYR A 357 -19.46 4.12 13.08
C TYR A 357 -19.67 4.85 11.76
N HIS A 358 -19.76 6.19 11.79
CA HIS A 358 -19.95 6.99 10.59
C HIS A 358 -18.83 6.77 9.57
N ALA A 359 -17.57 6.81 10.00
CA ALA A 359 -16.42 6.65 9.11
C ALA A 359 -16.38 5.26 8.46
N VAL A 360 -16.61 4.19 9.22
CA VAL A 360 -16.62 2.82 8.68
C VAL A 360 -17.84 2.61 7.78
N ASN A 361 -19.03 3.03 8.23
CA ASN A 361 -20.26 2.86 7.44
C ASN A 361 -20.22 3.66 6.13
N LYS A 362 -19.55 4.81 6.08
CA LYS A 362 -19.37 5.57 4.84
C LYS A 362 -18.64 4.75 3.78
N VAL A 363 -17.60 4.00 4.16
CA VAL A 363 -16.85 3.11 3.26
C VAL A 363 -17.72 1.93 2.81
N ARG A 364 -18.42 1.28 3.75
CA ARG A 364 -19.30 0.13 3.47
C ARG A 364 -20.47 0.50 2.56
N ASN A 365 -21.15 1.59 2.87
CA ASN A 365 -22.35 2.01 2.14
C ASN A 365 -22.05 2.39 0.69
N ARG A 366 -20.83 2.83 0.37
CA ARG A 366 -20.42 3.12 -1.02
C ARG A 366 -20.64 1.90 -1.95
N VAL A 367 -20.45 0.70 -1.44
CA VAL A 367 -20.60 -0.56 -2.18
C VAL A 367 -21.87 -1.32 -1.77
N ASN A 368 -22.85 -0.64 -1.17
CA ASN A 368 -24.12 -1.19 -0.72
C ASN A 368 -23.98 -2.30 0.33
N MET A 369 -22.86 -2.36 1.06
CA MET A 369 -22.77 -3.23 2.23
C MET A 369 -23.55 -2.63 3.39
N PRO A 370 -24.23 -3.44 4.22
CA PRO A 370 -25.02 -2.93 5.34
C PRO A 370 -24.15 -2.22 6.38
N SER A 371 -24.75 -1.23 7.03
CA SER A 371 -24.13 -0.56 8.17
C SER A 371 -23.85 -1.56 9.30
N LEU A 372 -22.85 -1.25 10.11
CA LEU A 372 -22.46 -2.09 11.24
C LEU A 372 -23.58 -2.19 12.29
N PRO A 373 -23.67 -3.32 13.00
CA PRO A 373 -24.58 -3.46 14.12
C PRO A 373 -24.22 -2.46 15.24
N GLU A 374 -25.24 -1.98 15.94
CA GLU A 374 -25.07 -1.07 17.08
C GLU A 374 -24.47 -1.78 18.31
N ASN A 375 -24.00 -0.98 19.26
CA ASN A 375 -23.53 -1.44 20.58
C ASN A 375 -22.35 -2.41 20.54
N LEU A 376 -21.47 -2.28 19.56
CA LEU A 376 -20.21 -3.01 19.53
C LEU A 376 -19.30 -2.53 20.70
N ASN A 377 -18.54 -3.45 21.28
CA ASN A 377 -17.46 -3.06 22.17
C ASN A 377 -16.20 -2.67 21.36
N LYS A 378 -15.23 -2.09 22.04
CA LYS A 378 -13.98 -1.59 21.43
C LYS A 378 -13.24 -2.68 20.63
N GLU A 379 -13.17 -3.89 21.16
CA GLU A 379 -12.44 -4.99 20.53
C GLU A 379 -13.17 -5.51 19.28
N ALA A 380 -14.48 -5.67 19.35
CA ALA A 380 -15.30 -6.06 18.19
C ALA A 380 -15.18 -5.01 17.07
N MET A 381 -15.27 -3.72 17.41
CA MET A 381 -15.08 -2.63 16.44
C MET A 381 -13.67 -2.64 15.84
N ARG A 382 -12.61 -2.85 16.65
CA ARG A 382 -11.23 -2.99 16.16
C ARG A 382 -11.12 -4.10 15.11
N ASN A 383 -11.69 -5.26 15.39
CA ASN A 383 -11.61 -6.41 14.47
C ASN A 383 -12.36 -6.13 13.17
N ILE A 384 -13.49 -5.44 13.24
CA ILE A 384 -14.25 -5.01 12.06
C ILE A 384 -13.46 -4.00 11.24
N ILE A 385 -12.89 -2.96 11.86
CA ILE A 385 -12.09 -1.95 11.16
C ILE A 385 -10.90 -2.61 10.46
N ARG A 386 -10.19 -3.52 11.12
CA ARG A 386 -9.06 -4.26 10.53
C ARG A 386 -9.48 -5.10 9.33
N LYS A 387 -10.61 -5.79 9.43
CA LYS A 387 -11.20 -6.55 8.31
C LYS A 387 -11.63 -5.62 7.18
N GLU A 388 -12.27 -4.50 7.48
CA GLU A 388 -12.70 -3.51 6.50
C GLU A 388 -11.49 -2.93 5.75
N LYS A 389 -10.39 -2.58 6.46
CA LYS A 389 -9.14 -2.14 5.83
C LYS A 389 -8.55 -3.22 4.91
N ARG A 390 -8.53 -4.49 5.33
CA ARG A 390 -8.03 -5.59 4.52
C ARG A 390 -8.80 -5.74 3.20
N ILE A 391 -10.14 -5.69 3.25
CA ILE A 391 -11.02 -5.79 2.09
C ILE A 391 -10.88 -4.56 1.18
N GLU A 392 -10.95 -3.39 1.76
CA GLU A 392 -10.94 -2.11 1.04
C GLU A 392 -9.63 -1.88 0.29
N PHE A 393 -8.48 -2.18 0.92
CA PHE A 393 -7.15 -1.89 0.40
C PHE A 393 -6.41 -3.11 -0.17
N THR A 394 -7.13 -4.17 -0.54
CA THR A 394 -6.56 -5.31 -1.25
C THR A 394 -5.76 -4.83 -2.46
N PHE A 395 -4.49 -5.23 -2.58
CA PHE A 395 -3.51 -4.86 -3.63
C PHE A 395 -3.13 -3.37 -3.70
N GLU A 396 -3.30 -2.63 -2.61
CA GLU A 396 -2.84 -1.24 -2.52
C GLU A 396 -1.61 -1.07 -1.62
N GLY A 397 -1.07 -2.17 -1.08
CA GLY A 397 0.13 -2.15 -0.25
C GLY A 397 -0.08 -1.69 1.19
N VAL A 398 -1.34 -1.58 1.65
CA VAL A 398 -1.68 -1.11 3.01
C VAL A 398 -1.61 -2.25 4.03
N TYR A 399 -2.20 -3.40 3.72
CA TYR A 399 -2.38 -4.51 4.66
C TYR A 399 -1.05 -5.09 5.20
N TYR A 400 0.01 -5.07 4.39
CA TYR A 400 1.35 -5.48 4.82
C TYR A 400 1.86 -4.67 6.00
N TYR A 401 1.71 -3.35 5.95
CA TYR A 401 2.10 -2.46 7.04
C TYR A 401 1.14 -2.55 8.21
N ASP A 402 -0.14 -2.71 7.96
CA ASP A 402 -1.16 -2.87 8.98
C ASP A 402 -0.92 -4.10 9.85
N THR A 403 -0.62 -5.28 9.27
CA THR A 403 -0.34 -6.48 10.05
C THR A 403 0.90 -6.34 10.93
N ARG A 404 1.90 -5.55 10.51
CA ARG A 404 3.09 -5.24 11.30
C ARG A 404 2.80 -4.27 12.42
N HIS A 405 2.08 -3.22 12.13
CA HIS A 405 1.58 -2.26 13.11
C HIS A 405 0.72 -2.94 14.19
N TRP A 406 -0.20 -3.81 13.79
CA TRP A 406 -1.06 -4.56 14.71
C TRP A 406 -0.35 -5.70 15.44
N ARG A 407 0.86 -6.04 15.08
CA ARG A 407 1.60 -7.21 15.59
C ARG A 407 0.85 -8.51 15.37
N THR A 408 0.25 -8.69 14.19
CA THR A 408 -0.53 -9.86 13.80
C THR A 408 0.11 -10.68 12.69
N THR A 409 1.19 -10.18 12.07
CA THR A 409 1.84 -10.83 10.91
C THR A 409 2.18 -12.30 11.20
N GLU A 410 2.76 -12.62 12.36
CA GLU A 410 3.12 -13.98 12.75
C GLU A 410 1.94 -14.96 12.76
N PHE A 411 0.73 -14.47 13.06
CA PHE A 411 -0.47 -15.30 13.15
C PHE A 411 -1.15 -15.49 11.79
N VAL A 412 -0.98 -14.56 10.86
CA VAL A 412 -1.64 -14.62 9.55
C VAL A 412 -0.76 -15.32 8.52
N VAL A 413 0.56 -15.03 8.47
CA VAL A 413 1.43 -15.58 7.41
C VAL A 413 1.86 -17.02 7.65
N THR A 414 1.85 -17.53 8.89
CA THR A 414 2.27 -18.92 9.21
C THR A 414 1.18 -19.96 9.01
N LYS A 415 -0.03 -19.55 8.66
CA LYS A 415 -1.09 -20.47 8.25
C LYS A 415 -0.73 -21.14 6.92
N PRO A 416 -1.16 -22.41 6.70
CA PRO A 416 -1.06 -23.02 5.39
C PRO A 416 -1.82 -22.20 4.34
N VAL A 417 -1.21 -21.96 3.20
CA VAL A 417 -1.81 -21.18 2.11
C VAL A 417 -2.60 -22.12 1.20
N TYR A 418 -3.84 -21.75 0.93
CA TYR A 418 -4.72 -22.49 0.04
C TYR A 418 -5.21 -21.64 -1.13
N GLY A 419 -5.46 -22.31 -2.27
CA GLY A 419 -6.15 -21.78 -3.44
C GLY A 419 -7.60 -22.28 -3.54
N LYS A 420 -8.12 -22.28 -4.76
CA LYS A 420 -9.48 -22.73 -5.07
C LYS A 420 -9.72 -24.21 -4.76
N LYS A 421 -10.99 -24.60 -4.73
CA LYS A 421 -11.39 -26.02 -4.61
C LYS A 421 -11.16 -26.73 -5.95
N MET A 422 -10.46 -27.85 -5.91
CA MET A 422 -10.20 -28.75 -7.06
C MET A 422 -10.51 -30.18 -6.65
N ASN A 423 -11.32 -30.88 -7.44
CA ASN A 423 -11.69 -32.29 -7.17
C ASN A 423 -12.25 -32.52 -5.75
N GLY A 424 -12.98 -31.55 -5.20
CA GLY A 424 -13.58 -31.63 -3.88
C GLY A 424 -12.70 -31.12 -2.72
N GLU A 425 -11.40 -30.86 -2.94
CA GLU A 425 -10.47 -30.42 -1.91
C GLU A 425 -9.87 -29.04 -2.26
N TYR A 426 -9.48 -28.25 -1.23
CA TYR A 426 -8.77 -27.01 -1.45
C TYR A 426 -7.32 -27.27 -1.84
N LEU A 427 -6.88 -26.62 -2.91
CA LEU A 427 -5.51 -26.69 -3.38
C LEU A 427 -4.55 -26.15 -2.31
N TRP A 428 -3.74 -27.03 -1.72
CA TRP A 428 -2.63 -26.57 -0.89
C TRP A 428 -1.53 -25.96 -1.77
N VAL A 429 -1.03 -24.77 -1.40
CA VAL A 429 -0.03 -24.04 -2.19
C VAL A 429 1.34 -24.06 -1.54
N GLU A 430 1.42 -23.59 -0.28
CA GLU A 430 2.70 -23.50 0.46
C GLU A 430 2.49 -23.31 1.96
N ASN A 431 3.57 -23.50 2.73
CA ASN A 431 3.69 -23.02 4.11
C ASN A 431 4.78 -21.95 4.16
N ARG A 432 4.60 -20.95 5.02
CA ARG A 432 5.51 -19.83 5.21
C ARG A 432 6.07 -19.80 6.62
N LYS A 433 7.18 -19.08 6.80
CA LYS A 433 7.83 -18.89 8.09
C LYS A 433 7.78 -17.42 8.49
N PHE A 434 7.78 -17.17 9.78
CA PHE A 434 7.93 -15.84 10.36
C PHE A 434 8.59 -15.95 11.73
N ASN A 435 9.65 -15.20 11.93
CA ASN A 435 10.31 -15.09 13.24
C ASN A 435 9.94 -13.75 13.89
N PRO A 436 9.07 -13.72 14.92
CA PRO A 436 8.60 -12.47 15.53
C PRO A 436 9.72 -11.61 16.16
N ASN A 437 10.87 -12.23 16.50
CA ASN A 437 12.02 -11.51 17.03
C ASN A 437 12.90 -10.88 15.95
N ARG A 438 12.58 -11.08 14.66
CA ARG A 438 13.39 -10.64 13.53
C ARG A 438 12.54 -9.95 12.45
N ASP A 439 11.49 -10.60 11.95
CA ASP A 439 10.88 -10.33 10.66
C ASP A 439 9.87 -9.16 10.65
N TYR A 440 9.61 -8.55 11.81
CA TYR A 440 8.80 -7.32 11.87
C TYR A 440 9.50 -6.12 11.23
N LEU A 441 10.84 -6.08 11.26
CA LEU A 441 11.63 -5.09 10.55
C LEU A 441 12.52 -5.76 9.51
N TRP A 442 12.79 -5.07 8.43
CA TRP A 442 13.76 -5.52 7.44
C TRP A 442 15.20 -5.35 7.94
N ALA A 443 16.11 -6.19 7.43
CA ALA A 443 17.51 -6.02 7.70
C ALA A 443 18.04 -4.71 7.14
N ILE A 444 18.88 -4.01 7.90
CA ILE A 444 19.74 -2.97 7.33
C ILE A 444 20.69 -3.65 6.35
N PRO A 445 20.84 -3.15 5.11
CA PRO A 445 21.68 -3.80 4.11
C PRO A 445 23.12 -4.01 4.61
N LEU A 446 23.62 -5.23 4.50
CA LEU A 446 24.93 -5.59 5.02
C LEU A 446 26.05 -4.74 4.41
N THR A 447 25.95 -4.42 3.12
CA THR A 447 26.88 -3.51 2.42
C THR A 447 26.95 -2.13 3.04
N ASP A 448 25.84 -1.59 3.52
CA ASP A 448 25.81 -0.27 4.17
C ASP A 448 26.36 -0.34 5.59
N ILE A 449 26.12 -1.45 6.31
CA ILE A 449 26.76 -1.70 7.61
C ILE A 449 28.28 -1.74 7.47
N ASP A 450 28.80 -2.50 6.50
CA ASP A 450 30.24 -2.62 6.26
C ASP A 450 30.87 -1.26 5.88
N LEU A 451 30.23 -0.52 4.99
CA LEU A 451 30.68 0.83 4.59
C LEU A 451 30.63 1.83 5.74
N SER A 452 29.75 1.64 6.70
CA SER A 452 29.58 2.53 7.86
C SER A 452 30.72 2.43 8.89
N LYS A 453 31.62 1.45 8.76
CA LYS A 453 32.70 1.17 9.71
C LYS A 453 32.22 1.04 11.16
N GLY A 454 31.02 0.48 11.35
CA GLY A 454 30.41 0.20 12.65
C GLY A 454 29.48 1.28 13.21
N SER A 455 29.25 2.38 12.49
CA SER A 455 28.26 3.39 12.90
C SER A 455 26.80 2.89 12.73
N LEU A 456 26.54 2.07 11.72
CA LEU A 456 25.24 1.42 11.57
C LEU A 456 25.21 0.08 12.32
N LYS A 457 24.14 -0.12 13.09
CA LYS A 457 23.85 -1.38 13.78
C LYS A 457 22.68 -2.07 13.12
N GLN A 458 22.74 -3.40 13.04
CA GLN A 458 21.68 -4.23 12.48
C GLN A 458 20.40 -4.19 13.35
N ASN A 459 19.27 -4.50 12.75
CA ASN A 459 18.05 -4.77 13.46
C ASN A 459 18.16 -6.09 14.25
N PRO A 460 17.44 -6.24 15.39
CA PRO A 460 17.47 -7.48 16.19
C PRO A 460 17.16 -8.73 15.34
N GLY A 461 17.91 -9.78 15.57
CA GLY A 461 17.70 -11.09 14.94
C GLY A 461 18.27 -11.29 13.54
N TRP A 462 18.75 -10.20 12.91
CA TRP A 462 19.38 -10.24 11.57
C TRP A 462 20.89 -10.42 11.61
#